data_58ffec3951a9b5995593ed5f54c59029
#
_entry.id   58ffec3951a9b5995593ed5f54c59029
#
_cell.length_a   1.000
_cell.length_b   1.000
_cell.length_c   1.000
_cell.angle_alpha   90.00
_cell.angle_beta   90.00
_cell.angle_gamma   90.00
#
_symmetry.space_group_name_H-M   'P 1'
#
loop_
_entity.id
_entity.type
_entity.pdbx_description
1 polymer ?
#
loop_
_entity_poly.entity_id
_entity_poly.type
_entity_poly.pdbx_seq_one_letter_code
_entity_poly.pdbx_strand_id
1 'polypeptide(L)'
;TYVGTVVIPYTICDNGVPPACDTATVYLTVNPANTTHAINDINNTYVDTPVSGNVLTNDFDVEGHTQTVTPSNTTTAEGTLVLNANGTYTFTPATGFVGSVVYPYTVCDNGVPQACASATLTVDVLPLKEPGSNSVTANDDTATTAIGTPIKIDVTANDFDIEGNTFAIKAGLFPSATPNGTVALVNGALVYTPNAGFIGKETFTYEICDTGSPVACDMATVTVTVNPANPLNETYTNN
;
A
#
# COMPACT_ATOMS: atom_id res chain seq x y z
N THR A 1 -4.60 -25.77 0.62
CA THR A 1 -3.60 -25.80 1.70
C THR A 1 -4.35 -25.99 3.02
N TYR A 2 -3.94 -26.97 3.84
CA TYR A 2 -4.58 -27.21 5.15
C TYR A 2 -4.09 -26.16 6.14
N VAL A 3 -5.02 -25.62 6.95
CA VAL A 3 -4.75 -24.73 8.08
C VAL A 3 -5.50 -25.26 9.28
N GLY A 4 -4.83 -25.40 10.41
CA GLY A 4 -5.43 -25.95 11.63
C GLY A 4 -4.47 -26.87 12.38
N THR A 5 -4.99 -27.58 13.39
CA THR A 5 -4.18 -28.51 14.18
C THR A 5 -4.43 -29.94 13.74
N VAL A 6 -3.34 -30.63 13.36
CA VAL A 6 -3.34 -32.08 13.14
C VAL A 6 -2.93 -32.74 14.43
N VAL A 7 -3.72 -33.72 14.86
CA VAL A 7 -3.48 -34.50 16.08
C VAL A 7 -3.01 -35.89 15.66
N ILE A 8 -1.80 -36.25 16.04
CA ILE A 8 -1.18 -37.52 15.63
C ILE A 8 -0.88 -38.33 16.91
N PRO A 9 -1.76 -39.27 17.30
CA PRO A 9 -1.44 -40.19 18.38
C PRO A 9 -0.37 -41.21 17.94
N TYR A 10 0.56 -41.53 18.82
CA TYR A 10 1.55 -42.59 18.61
C TYR A 10 1.74 -43.39 19.88
N THR A 11 2.20 -44.64 19.71
CA THR A 11 2.50 -45.55 20.79
C THR A 11 3.92 -45.95 20.72
N ILE A 12 4.63 -45.91 21.82
CA ILE A 12 5.96 -46.46 21.98
C ILE A 12 5.90 -47.66 22.91
N CYS A 13 6.65 -48.71 22.56
CA CYS A 13 6.74 -49.90 23.37
C CYS A 13 8.23 -50.20 23.66
N ASP A 14 8.52 -50.71 24.83
CA ASP A 14 9.82 -51.27 25.12
C ASP A 14 10.00 -52.69 24.51
N ASN A 15 11.19 -53.26 24.61
CA ASN A 15 11.48 -54.60 24.14
C ASN A 15 11.41 -55.66 25.26
N GLY A 16 10.73 -55.34 26.35
CA GLY A 16 10.51 -56.25 27.47
C GLY A 16 9.59 -57.41 27.11
N VAL A 17 9.55 -58.45 27.99
CA VAL A 17 8.63 -59.58 27.83
C VAL A 17 7.84 -59.75 29.13
N PRO A 18 6.54 -59.43 29.15
CA PRO A 18 5.75 -58.82 28.07
C PRO A 18 6.19 -57.36 27.79
N PRO A 19 6.02 -56.84 26.55
CA PRO A 19 6.35 -55.46 26.26
C PRO A 19 5.39 -54.48 26.99
N ALA A 20 5.97 -53.43 27.58
CA ALA A 20 5.21 -52.33 28.13
C ALA A 20 5.10 -51.20 27.07
N CYS A 21 3.89 -50.69 26.89
CA CYS A 21 3.62 -49.64 25.87
C CYS A 21 2.96 -48.42 26.56
N ASP A 22 3.33 -47.25 26.02
CA ASP A 22 2.68 -45.99 26.42
C ASP A 22 2.31 -45.18 25.18
N THR A 23 1.29 -44.34 25.29
CA THR A 23 0.75 -43.55 24.21
C THR A 23 0.96 -42.06 24.48
N ALA A 24 1.36 -41.36 23.44
CA ALA A 24 1.46 -39.90 23.45
C ALA A 24 0.85 -39.30 22.17
N THR A 25 0.73 -38.01 22.13
CA THR A 25 0.10 -37.28 21.02
C THR A 25 0.99 -36.14 20.58
N VAL A 26 1.24 -36.06 19.27
CA VAL A 26 1.85 -34.88 18.64
C VAL A 26 0.75 -33.97 18.13
N TYR A 27 0.81 -32.72 18.53
CA TYR A 27 -0.03 -31.66 17.99
C TYR A 27 0.80 -30.83 17.01
N LEU A 28 0.42 -30.86 15.73
CA LEU A 28 1.06 -30.08 14.66
C LEU A 28 0.10 -28.99 14.23
N THR A 29 0.43 -27.74 14.52
CA THR A 29 -0.36 -26.59 14.07
C THR A 29 0.20 -26.07 12.75
N VAL A 30 -0.65 -26.03 11.73
CA VAL A 30 -0.39 -25.39 10.45
C VAL A 30 -1.08 -24.04 10.47
N ASN A 31 -0.29 -22.97 10.52
CA ASN A 31 -0.79 -21.61 10.49
C ASN A 31 -1.13 -21.19 9.05
N PRO A 32 -2.07 -20.26 8.84
CA PRO A 32 -2.29 -19.65 7.55
C PRO A 32 -1.02 -18.94 7.08
N ALA A 33 -0.87 -18.79 5.76
CA ALA A 33 0.14 -17.90 5.23
C ALA A 33 -0.20 -16.47 5.65
N ASN A 34 0.79 -15.71 6.08
CA ASN A 34 0.68 -14.29 6.37
C ASN A 34 1.44 -13.50 5.31
N THR A 35 0.84 -12.43 4.79
CA THR A 35 1.40 -11.61 3.72
C THR A 35 1.16 -10.14 4.01
N THR A 36 2.19 -9.33 3.80
CA THR A 36 2.08 -7.87 3.82
C THR A 36 2.60 -7.30 2.51
N HIS A 37 2.06 -6.18 2.08
CA HIS A 37 2.40 -5.55 0.81
C HIS A 37 2.86 -4.12 1.05
N ALA A 38 4.04 -3.79 0.54
CA ALA A 38 4.57 -2.45 0.49
C ALA A 38 4.62 -1.98 -0.97
N ILE A 39 4.20 -0.75 -1.21
CA ILE A 39 4.07 -0.15 -2.54
C ILE A 39 4.91 1.11 -2.56
N ASN A 40 5.64 1.34 -3.65
CA ASN A 40 6.49 2.52 -3.78
C ASN A 40 5.69 3.81 -3.66
N ASP A 41 6.28 4.79 -2.97
CA ASP A 41 5.75 6.13 -2.79
C ASP A 41 6.52 7.15 -3.60
N ILE A 42 5.82 8.18 -4.02
CA ILE A 42 6.39 9.37 -4.66
C ILE A 42 5.86 10.60 -3.95
N ASN A 43 6.75 11.57 -3.70
CA ASN A 43 6.38 12.89 -3.22
C ASN A 43 7.30 13.94 -3.84
N ASN A 44 6.89 15.19 -3.81
CA ASN A 44 7.64 16.29 -4.40
C ASN A 44 7.77 17.46 -3.42
N THR A 45 8.81 18.27 -3.60
CA THR A 45 8.98 19.53 -2.89
C THR A 45 9.81 20.50 -3.72
N TYR A 46 9.94 21.73 -3.27
CA TYR A 46 10.92 22.68 -3.86
C TYR A 46 12.25 22.62 -3.12
N VAL A 47 13.29 23.13 -3.81
CA VAL A 47 14.60 23.39 -3.22
C VAL A 47 14.43 24.12 -1.88
N ASP A 48 15.21 23.70 -0.89
CA ASP A 48 15.22 24.23 0.47
C ASP A 48 13.89 24.17 1.26
N THR A 49 12.90 23.43 0.76
CA THR A 49 11.57 23.30 1.39
C THR A 49 11.36 21.87 1.89
N PRO A 50 11.18 21.64 3.22
CA PRO A 50 10.86 20.32 3.74
C PRO A 50 9.49 19.83 3.28
N VAL A 51 9.35 18.49 3.11
CA VAL A 51 8.10 17.82 2.80
C VAL A 51 7.83 16.67 3.78
N SER A 52 6.57 16.43 4.08
CA SER A 52 6.14 15.34 4.95
C SER A 52 5.06 14.50 4.28
N GLY A 53 4.94 13.24 4.68
CA GLY A 53 3.94 12.31 4.20
C GLY A 53 3.87 11.07 5.08
N ASN A 54 3.22 10.03 4.55
CA ASN A 54 3.14 8.73 5.20
C ASN A 54 3.23 7.61 4.17
N VAL A 55 4.27 6.77 4.27
CA VAL A 55 4.55 5.66 3.34
C VAL A 55 3.59 4.48 3.50
N LEU A 56 2.78 4.40 4.56
CA LEU A 56 1.79 3.33 4.74
C LEU A 56 0.44 3.64 4.09
N THR A 57 0.29 4.78 3.41
CA THR A 57 -1.01 5.21 2.88
C THR A 57 -1.52 4.29 1.77
N ASN A 58 -0.62 3.75 0.94
CA ASN A 58 -0.89 2.84 -0.17
C ASN A 58 -0.50 1.39 0.12
N ASP A 59 0.13 1.13 1.27
CA ASP A 59 0.48 -0.21 1.73
C ASP A 59 -0.75 -0.94 2.30
N PHE A 60 -0.77 -2.26 2.20
CA PHE A 60 -1.88 -3.03 2.71
C PHE A 60 -1.47 -4.43 3.18
N ASP A 61 -2.28 -4.97 4.07
CA ASP A 61 -2.18 -6.33 4.58
C ASP A 61 -3.46 -7.09 4.24
N VAL A 62 -3.33 -8.26 3.58
CA VAL A 62 -4.47 -9.04 3.09
C VAL A 62 -5.26 -9.64 4.25
N GLU A 63 -4.59 -9.99 5.34
CA GLU A 63 -5.16 -10.57 6.54
C GLU A 63 -5.72 -9.52 7.51
N GLY A 64 -5.44 -8.22 7.25
CA GLY A 64 -5.89 -7.09 8.06
C GLY A 64 -5.04 -6.83 9.30
N HIS A 65 -3.79 -7.32 9.33
CA HIS A 65 -2.86 -7.03 10.41
C HIS A 65 -2.37 -5.58 10.35
N THR A 66 -1.99 -5.05 11.51
CA THR A 66 -1.43 -3.70 11.59
C THR A 66 -0.02 -3.68 11.05
N GLN A 67 0.25 -2.79 10.08
CA GLN A 67 1.56 -2.57 9.49
C GLN A 67 2.34 -1.50 10.26
N THR A 68 3.66 -1.69 10.31
CA THR A 68 4.63 -0.74 10.86
C THR A 68 5.87 -0.70 9.99
N VAL A 69 6.52 0.47 9.94
CA VAL A 69 7.78 0.66 9.20
C VAL A 69 8.96 0.57 10.15
N THR A 70 10.09 0.05 9.67
CA THR A 70 11.36 0.17 10.41
C THR A 70 11.78 1.63 10.45
N PRO A 71 11.80 2.30 11.64
CA PRO A 71 12.14 3.71 11.71
C PRO A 71 13.58 3.96 11.27
N SER A 72 13.81 5.10 10.60
CA SER A 72 15.15 5.50 10.19
C SER A 72 15.34 7.01 10.27
N ASN A 73 16.60 7.42 10.44
CA ASN A 73 17.04 8.81 10.29
C ASN A 73 18.28 8.77 9.38
N THR A 74 18.07 9.06 8.11
CA THR A 74 19.08 8.90 7.07
C THR A 74 19.45 10.26 6.48
N THR A 75 20.72 10.62 6.57
CA THR A 75 21.28 11.82 5.95
C THR A 75 22.16 11.43 4.78
N THR A 76 21.92 12.02 3.63
CA THR A 76 22.68 11.87 2.39
C THR A 76 23.16 13.24 1.91
N ALA A 77 23.85 13.26 0.77
CA ALA A 77 24.24 14.54 0.13
C ALA A 77 23.04 15.35 -0.35
N GLU A 78 21.93 14.67 -0.63
CA GLU A 78 20.69 15.21 -1.17
C GLU A 78 19.76 15.79 -0.08
N GLY A 79 19.89 15.31 1.17
CA GLY A 79 19.04 15.76 2.28
C GLY A 79 18.96 14.77 3.44
N THR A 80 18.04 15.04 4.36
CA THR A 80 17.79 14.20 5.54
C THR A 80 16.35 13.71 5.55
N LEU A 81 16.17 12.39 5.61
CA LEU A 81 14.88 11.73 5.84
C LEU A 81 14.76 11.25 7.28
N VAL A 82 13.69 11.64 7.96
CA VAL A 82 13.25 11.07 9.24
C VAL A 82 11.99 10.26 8.97
N LEU A 83 12.04 8.95 9.16
CA LEU A 83 10.92 8.03 8.98
C LEU A 83 10.55 7.38 10.33
N ASN A 84 9.28 7.48 10.71
CA ASN A 84 8.76 6.97 11.97
C ASN A 84 8.09 5.60 11.81
N ALA A 85 7.95 4.84 12.91
CA ALA A 85 7.34 3.51 12.88
C ALA A 85 5.88 3.48 12.40
N ASN A 86 5.14 4.57 12.52
CA ASN A 86 3.77 4.72 12.02
C ASN A 86 3.69 5.12 10.54
N GLY A 87 4.83 5.06 9.82
CA GLY A 87 4.94 5.41 8.40
C GLY A 87 5.08 6.90 8.11
N THR A 88 4.83 7.79 9.08
CA THR A 88 5.02 9.23 8.85
C THR A 88 6.48 9.57 8.63
N TYR A 89 6.75 10.45 7.68
CA TYR A 89 8.10 10.91 7.41
C TYR A 89 8.17 12.43 7.24
N THR A 90 9.39 12.95 7.39
CA THR A 90 9.76 14.29 6.95
C THR A 90 11.10 14.20 6.22
N PHE A 91 11.12 14.71 4.99
CA PHE A 91 12.33 14.90 4.22
C PHE A 91 12.69 16.39 4.18
N THR A 92 13.93 16.69 4.50
CA THR A 92 14.51 18.06 4.42
C THR A 92 15.60 18.04 3.36
N PRO A 93 15.41 18.69 2.21
CA PRO A 93 16.43 18.78 1.17
C PRO A 93 17.72 19.41 1.71
N ALA A 94 18.86 18.98 1.17
CA ALA A 94 20.12 19.71 1.35
C ALA A 94 20.02 21.07 0.66
N THR A 95 20.71 22.08 1.23
CA THR A 95 20.65 23.44 0.69
C THR A 95 21.03 23.49 -0.80
N GLY A 96 20.12 24.00 -1.61
CA GLY A 96 20.29 24.15 -3.06
C GLY A 96 20.15 22.85 -3.85
N PHE A 97 19.82 21.72 -3.24
CA PHE A 97 19.62 20.45 -3.98
C PHE A 97 18.36 20.54 -4.85
N VAL A 98 18.48 20.07 -6.09
CA VAL A 98 17.41 19.88 -7.08
C VAL A 98 17.64 18.53 -7.75
N GLY A 99 16.62 17.70 -7.83
CA GLY A 99 16.68 16.35 -8.41
C GLY A 99 15.90 15.34 -7.59
N SER A 100 15.96 14.06 -7.99
CA SER A 100 15.27 12.97 -7.31
C SER A 100 16.17 12.28 -6.31
N VAL A 101 15.61 11.90 -5.16
CA VAL A 101 16.26 11.03 -4.18
C VAL A 101 15.36 9.87 -3.82
N VAL A 102 15.95 8.68 -3.62
CA VAL A 102 15.20 7.44 -3.36
C VAL A 102 15.67 6.84 -2.04
N TYR A 103 14.71 6.58 -1.15
CA TYR A 103 14.93 5.95 0.16
C TYR A 103 14.20 4.60 0.22
N PRO A 104 14.92 3.47 0.36
CA PRO A 104 14.27 2.19 0.61
C PRO A 104 13.72 2.13 2.03
N TYR A 105 12.56 1.49 2.21
CA TYR A 105 11.98 1.21 3.51
C TYR A 105 11.41 -0.21 3.58
N THR A 106 11.19 -0.71 4.79
CA THR A 106 10.61 -2.03 5.03
C THR A 106 9.40 -1.91 5.95
N VAL A 107 8.32 -2.51 5.52
CA VAL A 107 7.05 -2.62 6.25
C VAL A 107 6.93 -4.03 6.78
N CYS A 108 6.59 -4.18 8.05
CA CYS A 108 6.25 -5.47 8.66
C CYS A 108 4.89 -5.38 9.34
N ASP A 109 4.12 -6.47 9.28
CA ASP A 109 2.87 -6.59 10.01
C ASP A 109 3.08 -7.11 11.45
N ASN A 110 1.99 -7.24 12.20
CA ASN A 110 1.98 -7.85 13.52
C ASN A 110 1.35 -9.26 13.54
N GLY A 111 1.27 -9.92 12.39
CA GLY A 111 0.79 -11.29 12.24
C GLY A 111 1.76 -12.34 12.78
N VAL A 112 1.30 -13.60 12.84
CA VAL A 112 2.11 -14.75 13.28
C VAL A 112 1.94 -15.90 12.28
N PRO A 113 3.01 -16.25 11.53
CA PRO A 113 4.34 -15.61 11.51
C PRO A 113 4.27 -14.18 10.96
N GLN A 114 5.17 -13.32 11.42
CA GLN A 114 5.27 -11.97 10.89
C GLN A 114 5.66 -11.99 9.40
N ALA A 115 5.01 -11.18 8.57
CA ALA A 115 5.42 -10.94 7.21
C ALA A 115 5.99 -9.52 7.05
N CYS A 116 6.95 -9.38 6.12
CA CYS A 116 7.57 -8.10 5.79
C CYS A 116 7.68 -7.96 4.27
N ALA A 117 7.57 -6.72 3.80
CA ALA A 117 7.78 -6.31 2.41
C ALA A 117 8.64 -5.05 2.36
N SER A 118 9.26 -4.78 1.22
CA SER A 118 10.08 -3.59 1.02
C SER A 118 9.58 -2.78 -0.16
N ALA A 119 9.66 -1.45 -0.03
CA ALA A 119 9.35 -0.49 -1.07
C ALA A 119 10.32 0.70 -1.00
N THR A 120 10.10 1.69 -1.85
CA THR A 120 10.92 2.90 -1.92
C THR A 120 10.05 4.14 -1.82
N LEU A 121 10.54 5.15 -1.09
CA LEU A 121 10.04 6.52 -1.15
C LEU A 121 10.95 7.30 -2.11
N THR A 122 10.38 7.81 -3.20
CA THR A 122 11.03 8.76 -4.10
C THR A 122 10.57 10.17 -3.75
N VAL A 123 11.52 11.09 -3.57
CA VAL A 123 11.21 12.51 -3.39
C VAL A 123 11.89 13.31 -4.50
N ASP A 124 11.07 14.01 -5.29
CA ASP A 124 11.53 14.91 -6.34
C ASP A 124 11.63 16.33 -5.80
N VAL A 125 12.83 16.89 -5.78
CA VAL A 125 13.08 18.27 -5.36
C VAL A 125 13.17 19.15 -6.60
N LEU A 126 12.19 20.02 -6.76
CA LEU A 126 12.03 20.91 -7.90
C LEU A 126 12.82 22.23 -7.69
N PRO A 127 13.26 22.90 -8.77
CA PRO A 127 13.88 24.22 -8.66
C PRO A 127 12.88 25.26 -8.12
N LEU A 128 13.39 26.42 -7.69
CA LEU A 128 12.52 27.52 -7.29
C LEU A 128 11.50 27.85 -8.38
N LYS A 129 10.28 28.08 -7.94
CA LYS A 129 9.18 28.46 -8.82
C LYS A 129 9.44 29.83 -9.47
N GLU A 130 9.19 29.92 -10.77
CA GLU A 130 9.14 31.21 -11.47
C GLU A 130 7.96 32.05 -10.93
N PRO A 131 8.13 33.36 -10.64
CA PRO A 131 7.07 34.21 -10.17
C PRO A 131 5.86 34.22 -11.14
N GLY A 132 4.66 33.94 -10.60
CA GLY A 132 3.42 33.93 -11.38
C GLY A 132 3.08 32.60 -12.05
N SER A 133 3.87 31.53 -11.91
CA SER A 133 3.45 30.19 -12.28
C SER A 133 2.51 29.60 -11.21
N ASN A 134 1.56 28.77 -11.62
CA ASN A 134 0.73 27.95 -10.75
C ASN A 134 0.82 26.51 -11.22
N SER A 135 0.89 25.55 -10.31
CA SER A 135 1.06 24.15 -10.62
C SER A 135 0.41 23.26 -9.59
N VAL A 136 -0.15 22.15 -10.02
CA VAL A 136 -0.58 21.03 -9.18
C VAL A 136 0.11 19.78 -9.73
N THR A 137 0.41 18.81 -8.90
CA THR A 137 1.04 17.55 -9.33
C THR A 137 0.18 16.38 -8.88
N ALA A 138 -0.22 15.57 -9.86
CA ALA A 138 -0.86 14.27 -9.65
C ALA A 138 0.18 13.17 -9.76
N ASN A 139 0.19 12.25 -8.80
CA ASN A 139 1.09 11.09 -8.80
C ASN A 139 0.31 9.81 -9.02
N ASP A 140 0.92 8.85 -9.72
CA ASP A 140 0.30 7.56 -9.98
C ASP A 140 -0.04 6.80 -8.70
N ASP A 141 -1.19 6.12 -8.74
CA ASP A 141 -1.73 5.35 -7.62
C ASP A 141 -1.76 3.87 -7.89
N THR A 142 -1.71 3.11 -6.82
CA THR A 142 -1.95 1.68 -6.88
C THR A 142 -2.95 1.25 -5.81
N ALA A 143 -3.76 0.24 -6.13
CA ALA A 143 -4.70 -0.34 -5.19
C ALA A 143 -4.84 -1.84 -5.43
N THR A 144 -5.26 -2.58 -4.40
CA THR A 144 -5.49 -4.01 -4.51
C THR A 144 -6.83 -4.36 -3.90
N THR A 145 -7.60 -5.21 -4.58
CA THR A 145 -8.88 -5.71 -4.09
C THR A 145 -9.05 -7.19 -4.43
N ALA A 146 -10.06 -7.82 -3.86
CA ALA A 146 -10.46 -9.17 -4.22
C ALA A 146 -11.50 -9.17 -5.36
N ILE A 147 -11.61 -10.28 -6.06
CA ILE A 147 -12.63 -10.52 -7.07
C ILE A 147 -14.02 -10.11 -6.58
N GLY A 148 -14.73 -9.30 -7.37
CA GLY A 148 -16.08 -8.83 -7.08
C GLY A 148 -16.21 -7.85 -5.90
N THR A 149 -15.10 -7.40 -5.30
CA THR A 149 -15.10 -6.48 -4.17
C THR A 149 -14.77 -5.06 -4.62
N PRO A 150 -15.67 -4.07 -4.45
CA PRO A 150 -15.34 -2.67 -4.73
C PRO A 150 -14.25 -2.15 -3.79
N ILE A 151 -13.39 -1.26 -4.31
CA ILE A 151 -12.35 -0.59 -3.51
C ILE A 151 -12.45 0.92 -3.64
N LYS A 152 -12.35 1.60 -2.50
CA LYS A 152 -12.20 3.06 -2.43
C LYS A 152 -10.71 3.39 -2.52
N ILE A 153 -10.35 4.33 -3.40
CA ILE A 153 -8.98 4.78 -3.64
C ILE A 153 -8.96 6.29 -3.40
N ASP A 154 -8.20 6.72 -2.41
CA ASP A 154 -7.95 8.14 -2.15
C ASP A 154 -6.77 8.58 -3.01
N VAL A 155 -7.05 8.81 -4.29
CA VAL A 155 -6.02 9.15 -5.28
C VAL A 155 -5.39 10.52 -5.05
N THR A 156 -5.93 11.34 -4.17
CA THR A 156 -5.36 12.65 -3.83
C THR A 156 -4.40 12.60 -2.64
N ALA A 157 -4.20 11.42 -2.05
CA ALA A 157 -3.39 11.27 -0.84
C ALA A 157 -1.89 11.49 -1.07
N ASN A 158 -1.40 11.23 -2.29
CA ASN A 158 -0.01 11.41 -2.72
C ASN A 158 0.15 12.58 -3.70
N ASP A 159 -0.94 13.28 -4.04
CA ASP A 159 -0.94 14.48 -4.87
C ASP A 159 -0.63 15.71 -4.03
N PHE A 160 -0.13 16.76 -4.66
CA PHE A 160 0.15 17.98 -3.94
C PHE A 160 0.12 19.21 -4.84
N ASP A 161 -0.16 20.34 -4.19
CA ASP A 161 -0.03 21.68 -4.74
C ASP A 161 0.99 22.44 -3.90
N ILE A 162 2.07 22.84 -4.54
CA ILE A 162 3.20 23.43 -3.84
C ILE A 162 2.94 24.89 -3.47
N GLU A 163 1.99 25.53 -4.14
CA GLU A 163 1.52 26.86 -3.80
C GLU A 163 0.59 26.85 -2.59
N GLY A 164 0.14 25.66 -2.16
CA GLY A 164 -0.79 25.46 -1.07
C GLY A 164 -2.23 25.75 -1.46
N ASN A 165 -2.55 25.80 -2.75
CA ASN A 165 -3.93 25.87 -3.20
C ASN A 165 -4.64 24.55 -2.92
N THR A 166 -5.93 24.60 -2.66
CA THR A 166 -6.74 23.39 -2.59
C THR A 166 -6.93 22.83 -4.00
N PHE A 167 -6.92 21.51 -4.13
CA PHE A 167 -7.16 20.81 -5.38
C PHE A 167 -8.18 19.69 -5.18
N ALA A 168 -8.79 19.22 -6.26
CA ALA A 168 -9.76 18.14 -6.25
C ALA A 168 -9.77 17.40 -7.58
N ILE A 169 -10.27 16.15 -7.54
CA ILE A 169 -10.52 15.35 -8.74
C ILE A 169 -11.55 16.08 -9.60
N LYS A 170 -11.22 16.32 -10.87
CA LYS A 170 -12.10 16.97 -11.82
C LYS A 170 -13.17 15.98 -12.31
N ALA A 171 -14.41 16.28 -11.98
CA ALA A 171 -15.53 15.44 -12.37
C ALA A 171 -15.64 15.28 -13.90
N GLY A 172 -15.81 14.02 -14.36
CA GLY A 172 -15.93 13.68 -15.77
C GLY A 172 -14.61 13.49 -16.52
N LEU A 173 -13.46 13.65 -15.85
CA LEU A 173 -12.13 13.37 -16.41
C LEU A 173 -11.49 12.11 -15.81
N PHE A 174 -12.32 11.14 -15.47
CA PHE A 174 -11.99 9.75 -15.22
C PHE A 174 -13.03 8.87 -15.95
N PRO A 175 -12.68 7.67 -16.42
CA PRO A 175 -13.65 6.84 -17.11
C PRO A 175 -14.71 6.32 -16.12
N SER A 176 -16.00 6.48 -16.43
CA SER A 176 -17.08 5.87 -15.64
C SER A 176 -17.15 4.34 -15.81
N ALA A 177 -16.55 3.81 -16.88
CA ALA A 177 -16.40 2.39 -17.16
C ALA A 177 -15.03 2.10 -17.76
N THR A 178 -14.43 1.01 -17.33
CA THR A 178 -13.18 0.46 -17.87
C THR A 178 -13.46 -0.91 -18.50
N PRO A 179 -12.54 -1.52 -19.25
CA PRO A 179 -12.75 -2.85 -19.82
C PRO A 179 -13.17 -3.90 -18.79
N ASN A 180 -12.68 -3.80 -17.56
CA ASN A 180 -12.87 -4.83 -16.54
C ASN A 180 -13.58 -4.33 -15.27
N GLY A 181 -14.22 -3.15 -15.31
CA GLY A 181 -14.93 -2.62 -14.15
C GLY A 181 -15.61 -1.27 -14.39
N THR A 182 -16.02 -0.65 -13.32
CA THR A 182 -16.58 0.71 -13.30
C THR A 182 -15.88 1.58 -12.27
N VAL A 183 -15.80 2.89 -12.54
CA VAL A 183 -15.22 3.88 -11.64
C VAL A 183 -16.25 4.94 -11.31
N ALA A 184 -16.38 5.30 -10.05
CA ALA A 184 -17.27 6.36 -9.58
C ALA A 184 -16.55 7.30 -8.61
N LEU A 185 -16.83 8.60 -8.67
CA LEU A 185 -16.38 9.55 -7.66
C LEU A 185 -17.37 9.59 -6.50
N VAL A 186 -16.92 9.21 -5.31
CA VAL A 186 -17.76 9.15 -4.10
C VAL A 186 -17.03 9.86 -2.96
N ASN A 187 -17.62 10.94 -2.47
CA ASN A 187 -17.08 11.72 -1.35
C ASN A 187 -15.58 12.09 -1.51
N GLY A 188 -15.19 12.54 -2.71
CA GLY A 188 -13.84 13.00 -3.00
C GLY A 188 -12.83 11.91 -3.33
N ALA A 189 -13.21 10.63 -3.33
CA ALA A 189 -12.35 9.52 -3.70
C ALA A 189 -12.92 8.71 -4.86
N LEU A 190 -12.09 8.00 -5.61
CA LEU A 190 -12.53 7.09 -6.65
C LEU A 190 -12.89 5.73 -6.06
N VAL A 191 -14.02 5.17 -6.50
CA VAL A 191 -14.43 3.80 -6.15
C VAL A 191 -14.39 2.98 -7.42
N TYR A 192 -13.50 2.00 -7.47
CA TYR A 192 -13.44 1.01 -8.55
C TYR A 192 -14.23 -0.23 -8.15
N THR A 193 -15.08 -0.70 -9.05
CA THR A 193 -15.86 -1.94 -8.89
C THR A 193 -15.50 -2.90 -10.01
N PRO A 194 -14.80 -4.02 -9.71
CA PRO A 194 -14.45 -5.02 -10.72
C PRO A 194 -15.68 -5.68 -11.33
N ASN A 195 -15.64 -6.00 -12.62
CA ASN A 195 -16.64 -6.87 -13.27
C ASN A 195 -16.63 -8.26 -12.62
N ALA A 196 -17.79 -8.91 -12.63
CA ALA A 196 -17.91 -10.27 -12.09
C ALA A 196 -16.90 -11.22 -12.77
N GLY A 197 -16.11 -11.92 -11.95
CA GLY A 197 -15.12 -12.89 -12.43
C GLY A 197 -13.79 -12.30 -12.88
N PHE A 198 -13.61 -10.99 -12.91
CA PHE A 198 -12.32 -10.39 -13.30
C PHE A 198 -11.25 -10.62 -12.24
N ILE A 199 -10.08 -11.06 -12.66
CA ILE A 199 -8.83 -11.19 -11.90
C ILE A 199 -7.71 -10.66 -12.79
N GLY A 200 -6.83 -9.82 -12.25
CA GLY A 200 -5.73 -9.21 -13.00
C GLY A 200 -5.55 -7.74 -12.68
N LYS A 201 -4.87 -7.02 -13.57
CA LYS A 201 -4.64 -5.58 -13.42
C LYS A 201 -5.57 -4.79 -14.34
N GLU A 202 -6.11 -3.70 -13.80
CA GLU A 202 -6.85 -2.68 -14.52
C GLU A 202 -6.15 -1.34 -14.32
N THR A 203 -6.11 -0.51 -15.37
CA THR A 203 -5.54 0.83 -15.30
C THR A 203 -6.52 1.86 -15.87
N PHE A 204 -6.60 3.01 -15.22
CA PHE A 204 -7.35 4.16 -15.71
C PHE A 204 -6.69 5.46 -15.23
N THR A 205 -7.00 6.58 -15.88
CA THR A 205 -6.45 7.90 -15.54
C THR A 205 -7.48 8.75 -14.82
N TYR A 206 -7.01 9.71 -14.02
CA TYR A 206 -7.80 10.78 -13.45
C TYR A 206 -7.08 12.11 -13.63
N GLU A 207 -7.79 13.23 -13.50
CA GLU A 207 -7.25 14.58 -13.50
C GLU A 207 -7.62 15.28 -12.21
N ILE A 208 -6.66 15.96 -11.60
CA ILE A 208 -6.91 16.93 -10.53
C ILE A 208 -6.70 18.34 -11.06
N CYS A 209 -7.44 19.30 -10.51
CA CYS A 209 -7.23 20.73 -10.75
C CYS A 209 -7.25 21.48 -9.42
N ASP A 210 -6.42 22.52 -9.33
CA ASP A 210 -6.34 23.39 -8.17
C ASP A 210 -7.33 24.57 -8.24
N THR A 211 -7.29 25.41 -7.21
CA THR A 211 -8.07 26.66 -7.13
C THR A 211 -7.19 27.90 -7.36
N GLY A 212 -5.99 27.72 -7.86
CA GLY A 212 -5.04 28.79 -8.15
C GLY A 212 -5.45 29.66 -9.34
N SER A 213 -4.66 30.70 -9.61
CA SER A 213 -4.88 31.58 -10.77
C SER A 213 -3.56 31.84 -11.51
N PRO A 214 -3.43 31.37 -12.77
CA PRO A 214 -4.40 30.55 -13.52
C PRO A 214 -4.63 29.18 -12.84
N VAL A 215 -5.77 28.54 -13.07
CA VAL A 215 -6.02 27.15 -12.60
C VAL A 215 -5.01 26.22 -13.26
N ALA A 216 -4.33 25.40 -12.47
CA ALA A 216 -3.49 24.34 -12.96
C ALA A 216 -4.19 22.98 -12.80
N CYS A 217 -3.92 22.07 -13.74
CA CYS A 217 -4.43 20.70 -13.70
C CYS A 217 -3.30 19.73 -14.09
N ASP A 218 -3.37 18.52 -13.53
CA ASP A 218 -2.46 17.43 -13.87
C ASP A 218 -3.17 16.08 -13.86
N MET A 219 -2.59 15.10 -14.56
CA MET A 219 -3.18 13.78 -14.76
C MET A 219 -2.26 12.70 -14.22
N ALA A 220 -2.86 11.70 -13.57
CA ALA A 220 -2.14 10.50 -13.13
C ALA A 220 -2.92 9.22 -13.45
N THR A 221 -2.25 8.08 -13.27
CA THR A 221 -2.76 6.74 -13.56
C THR A 221 -3.04 5.99 -12.27
N VAL A 222 -4.20 5.36 -12.19
CA VAL A 222 -4.52 4.38 -11.15
C VAL A 222 -4.31 2.98 -11.70
N THR A 223 -3.54 2.15 -10.99
CA THR A 223 -3.41 0.71 -11.27
C THR A 223 -4.07 -0.10 -10.17
N VAL A 224 -5.14 -0.82 -10.49
CA VAL A 224 -5.83 -1.71 -9.54
C VAL A 224 -5.47 -3.16 -9.85
N THR A 225 -4.99 -3.88 -8.84
CA THR A 225 -4.78 -5.34 -8.91
C THR A 225 -5.97 -6.04 -8.26
N VAL A 226 -6.69 -6.87 -9.03
CA VAL A 226 -7.80 -7.69 -8.54
C VAL A 226 -7.31 -9.12 -8.34
N ASN A 227 -7.28 -9.55 -7.09
CA ASN A 227 -6.84 -10.88 -6.70
C ASN A 227 -8.00 -11.88 -6.68
N PRO A 228 -7.75 -13.20 -6.84
CA PRO A 228 -8.74 -14.22 -6.59
C PRO A 228 -9.25 -14.15 -5.15
N ALA A 229 -10.46 -14.66 -4.91
CA ALA A 229 -10.96 -14.80 -3.55
C ALA A 229 -9.98 -15.63 -2.71
N ASN A 230 -9.68 -15.16 -1.49
CA ASN A 230 -8.88 -15.95 -0.56
C ASN A 230 -9.69 -17.19 -0.12
N PRO A 231 -9.31 -18.41 -0.50
CA PRO A 231 -10.07 -19.62 -0.15
C PRO A 231 -10.08 -19.93 1.37
N LEU A 232 -9.36 -19.15 2.17
CA LEU A 232 -9.26 -19.37 3.63
C LEU A 232 -10.41 -18.76 4.42
N ASN A 233 -11.37 -18.09 3.79
CA ASN A 233 -12.53 -17.49 4.49
C ASN A 233 -13.80 -18.34 4.40
N GLU A 234 -13.72 -19.58 3.92
CA GLU A 234 -14.85 -20.52 4.02
C GLU A 234 -14.88 -21.11 5.42
N THR A 235 -15.81 -20.63 6.24
CA THR A 235 -16.22 -21.33 7.48
C THR A 235 -16.82 -22.68 7.08
N TYR A 236 -16.05 -23.75 7.19
CA TYR A 236 -16.59 -25.10 7.16
C TYR A 236 -17.49 -25.28 8.40
N THR A 237 -18.79 -25.10 8.24
CA THR A 237 -19.77 -25.61 9.19
C THR A 237 -19.88 -27.12 8.94
N ASN A 238 -19.19 -27.92 9.74
CA ASN A 238 -19.46 -29.35 9.80
C ASN A 238 -20.86 -29.56 10.37
N ASN A 239 -21.75 -30.08 9.52
CA ASN A 239 -22.98 -30.78 9.99
C ASN A 239 -22.61 -32.17 10.46
#